data_15d7855e73d20ee163304b69a450495a
#
_entry.id   15d7855e73d20ee163304b69a450495a
#
_cell.length_a   1.000
_cell.length_b   1.000
_cell.length_c   1.000
_cell.angle_alpha   90.00
_cell.angle_beta   90.00
_cell.angle_gamma   90.00
#
_symmetry.space_group_name_H-M   'P 1'
#
loop_
_entity.id
_entity.type
_entity.pdbx_description
1 polymer ?
#
loop_
_entity_poly.entity_id
_entity_poly.type
_entity_poly.pdbx_seq_one_letter_code
_entity_poly.pdbx_strand_id
1 'polypeptide(L)'
;MIRAPMLTLLCLFLVPSLADATQHTAGPPVVIKKSQVRDLSAIRSSKVLRVLVNQSRNSSGEVQGEAIGVEYRRLQAFEKYLNGHARDGQKVSLKLIPKAKDQLLAALQRGEGDLVAPGELLDASAAKYVDPTNAVVSGVPLVLVGVRGERSFKRPEQLSGRTLMLTSGSAANQAVVQLNQKLALHKLAPVKVEWVDPSLAVEDVLEMVQAGIYHLTVVEQPIAERWAKVMPKLRVDRSVALSNGDMQWFVRKDAVMLHATVDRFLETWQAPANQDVAFQKAYKDLYRVHYPLAREDRQRLEKLRPTLQRHADAQKMDWLDLAALAFKESQLNPGAKGGSGATGLLQITPSAAQRVGVGNIRDVDGNVQAASKYLAMIRRKFFSSPRINERERMAFTLAAYNLGPERVQAMRTQAKRQGLNPNQWFFQVERVAMEQVGMGVVSYVNSVNKYYLAYDQERSSLESPSQRKVVSRD
;
A
#
# COMPACT_ATOMS: atom_id res chain seq x y z
N MET A 1 -57.87 61.33 -5.66
CA MET A 1 -57.16 60.99 -6.92
C MET A 1 -55.67 60.92 -6.61
N ILE A 2 -55.18 59.78 -6.23
CA ILE A 2 -53.74 59.56 -5.97
C ILE A 2 -53.36 58.31 -6.63
N ARG A 3 -52.47 58.40 -7.65
CA ARG A 3 -51.90 57.28 -8.40
C ARG A 3 -50.77 56.66 -7.60
N ALA A 4 -50.80 55.35 -7.35
CA ALA A 4 -49.67 54.59 -6.84
C ALA A 4 -48.81 54.09 -8.00
N PRO A 5 -47.46 54.03 -7.88
CA PRO A 5 -46.61 53.45 -8.88
C PRO A 5 -46.45 51.95 -8.66
N MET A 6 -46.50 51.26 -9.74
CA MET A 6 -46.30 49.80 -9.90
C MET A 6 -44.81 49.43 -9.68
N LEU A 7 -44.52 48.61 -8.67
CA LEU A 7 -43.18 48.13 -8.35
C LEU A 7 -42.97 46.82 -9.14
N THR A 8 -42.09 46.84 -10.12
CA THR A 8 -41.67 45.67 -10.91
C THR A 8 -40.68 44.83 -10.13
N LEU A 9 -41.09 43.64 -9.72
CA LEU A 9 -40.22 42.68 -8.99
C LEU A 9 -39.37 41.92 -10.01
N LEU A 10 -38.08 42.20 -10.01
CA LEU A 10 -37.07 41.50 -10.83
C LEU A 10 -36.62 40.23 -10.07
N CYS A 11 -37.14 39.04 -10.46
CA CYS A 11 -36.66 37.80 -9.94
C CYS A 11 -35.28 37.45 -10.55
N LEU A 12 -34.23 37.67 -9.77
CA LEU A 12 -32.89 37.09 -10.06
C LEU A 12 -32.93 35.60 -9.69
N PHE A 13 -32.88 34.73 -10.69
CA PHE A 13 -32.58 33.31 -10.50
C PHE A 13 -31.08 33.16 -10.19
N LEU A 14 -30.76 32.93 -8.91
CA LEU A 14 -29.47 32.44 -8.49
C LEU A 14 -29.41 30.94 -8.79
N VAL A 15 -28.57 30.56 -9.76
CA VAL A 15 -28.16 29.18 -9.99
C VAL A 15 -27.09 28.85 -8.95
N PRO A 16 -27.26 27.85 -8.08
CA PRO A 16 -26.15 27.42 -7.23
C PRO A 16 -25.18 26.60 -8.07
N SER A 17 -23.97 27.11 -8.26
CA SER A 17 -22.86 26.32 -8.77
C SER A 17 -22.44 25.32 -7.68
N LEU A 18 -22.74 24.06 -7.87
CA LEU A 18 -22.16 22.95 -7.13
C LEU A 18 -20.69 22.81 -7.55
N ALA A 19 -19.82 23.51 -6.87
CA ALA A 19 -18.40 23.20 -6.80
C ALA A 19 -18.20 22.41 -5.49
N ASP A 20 -18.28 21.08 -5.58
CA ASP A 20 -17.85 20.18 -4.51
C ASP A 20 -16.32 20.20 -4.47
N ALA A 21 -15.77 21.21 -3.80
CA ALA A 21 -14.40 21.17 -3.34
C ALA A 21 -14.42 20.41 -2.01
N THR A 22 -14.02 19.17 -2.02
CA THR A 22 -13.64 18.45 -0.80
C THR A 22 -12.54 19.24 -0.12
N GLN A 23 -12.95 20.11 0.82
CA GLN A 23 -12.04 20.74 1.76
C GLN A 23 -11.42 19.63 2.61
N HIS A 24 -10.16 19.31 2.33
CA HIS A 24 -9.30 18.71 3.33
C HIS A 24 -9.28 19.69 4.51
N THR A 25 -10.07 19.40 5.53
CA THR A 25 -10.04 20.13 6.79
C THR A 25 -8.62 20.00 7.32
N ALA A 26 -7.88 21.09 7.27
CA ALA A 26 -6.63 21.22 8.01
C ALA A 26 -6.95 20.87 9.47
N GLY A 27 -6.34 19.80 9.98
CA GLY A 27 -6.49 19.41 11.37
C GLY A 27 -6.14 20.59 12.30
N PRO A 28 -6.60 20.58 13.56
CA PRO A 28 -6.38 21.68 14.49
C PRO A 28 -4.89 22.04 14.54
N PRO A 29 -4.55 23.33 14.73
CA PRO A 29 -3.17 23.78 14.76
C PRO A 29 -2.40 22.93 15.76
N VAL A 30 -1.36 22.24 15.28
CA VAL A 30 -0.51 21.40 16.10
C VAL A 30 0.21 22.31 17.07
N VAL A 31 -0.25 22.34 18.31
CA VAL A 31 0.49 22.94 19.42
C VAL A 31 1.75 22.10 19.56
N ILE A 32 2.85 22.58 19.02
CA ILE A 32 4.17 21.98 19.20
C ILE A 32 4.48 22.17 20.69
N LYS A 33 4.07 21.19 21.53
CA LYS A 33 4.75 21.04 22.82
C LYS A 33 6.23 21.02 22.45
N LYS A 34 7.05 21.89 23.12
CA LYS A 34 8.50 21.80 23.07
C LYS A 34 8.87 20.37 23.46
N SER A 35 8.78 19.47 22.50
CA SER A 35 9.13 18.06 22.63
C SER A 35 10.62 18.11 22.94
N GLN A 36 11.03 17.46 24.03
CA GLN A 36 12.43 17.34 24.37
C GLN A 36 13.16 16.84 23.12
N VAL A 37 14.04 17.70 22.62
CA VAL A 37 14.89 17.39 21.47
C VAL A 37 15.61 16.09 21.76
N ARG A 38 15.35 15.06 20.98
CA ARG A 38 16.08 13.81 21.06
C ARG A 38 17.21 13.86 20.04
N ASP A 39 18.36 14.37 20.45
CA ASP A 39 19.61 14.27 19.69
C ASP A 39 20.40 13.03 20.13
N LEU A 40 21.58 12.82 19.58
CA LEU A 40 22.41 11.62 19.73
C LEU A 40 22.65 11.23 21.21
N SER A 41 22.81 12.19 22.11
CA SER A 41 22.98 11.94 23.55
C SER A 41 21.74 11.28 24.17
N ALA A 42 20.56 11.79 23.88
CA ALA A 42 19.29 11.23 24.36
C ALA A 42 18.99 9.85 23.74
N ILE A 43 19.38 9.64 22.47
CA ILE A 43 19.27 8.35 21.78
C ILE A 43 20.17 7.32 22.48
N ARG A 44 21.43 7.65 22.77
CA ARG A 44 22.37 6.78 23.49
C ARG A 44 21.88 6.47 24.91
N SER A 45 21.37 7.46 25.64
CA SER A 45 20.83 7.26 27.00
C SER A 45 19.61 6.32 26.99
N SER A 46 18.72 6.45 26.02
CA SER A 46 17.55 5.56 25.88
C SER A 46 17.86 4.23 25.23
N LYS A 47 19.06 4.06 24.64
CA LYS A 47 19.48 2.87 23.87
C LYS A 47 18.58 2.53 22.69
N VAL A 48 17.76 3.47 22.20
CA VAL A 48 16.82 3.26 21.10
C VAL A 48 16.85 4.43 20.13
N LEU A 49 17.14 4.15 18.85
CA LEU A 49 16.93 5.05 17.73
C LEU A 49 15.58 4.71 17.07
N ARG A 50 14.65 5.65 17.11
CA ARG A 50 13.32 5.53 16.51
C ARG A 50 13.39 5.98 15.05
N VAL A 51 13.20 5.05 14.12
CA VAL A 51 13.29 5.31 12.68
C VAL A 51 11.92 5.22 12.05
N LEU A 52 11.45 6.33 11.50
CA LEU A 52 10.25 6.39 10.68
C LEU A 52 10.58 5.86 9.28
N VAL A 53 9.89 4.84 8.85
CA VAL A 53 10.10 4.19 7.56
C VAL A 53 8.82 4.18 6.73
N ASN A 54 8.95 4.20 5.40
CA ASN A 54 7.81 4.10 4.52
C ASN A 54 7.08 2.75 4.68
N GLN A 55 5.78 2.77 4.47
CA GLN A 55 4.93 1.58 4.34
C GLN A 55 5.24 0.89 3.01
N SER A 56 6.36 0.18 2.96
CA SER A 56 6.80 -0.62 1.82
C SER A 56 7.53 -1.85 2.36
N ARG A 57 7.17 -3.01 1.86
CA ARG A 57 7.85 -4.28 2.18
C ARG A 57 9.25 -4.30 1.61
N ASN A 58 9.43 -3.65 0.46
CA ASN A 58 10.72 -3.54 -0.23
C ASN A 58 11.70 -2.62 0.51
N SER A 59 11.23 -1.52 1.06
CA SER A 59 12.09 -0.53 1.71
C SER A 59 12.63 -1.04 3.04
N SER A 60 11.74 -1.47 3.95
CA SER A 60 12.06 -1.81 5.33
C SER A 60 11.68 -3.24 5.73
N GLY A 61 11.62 -4.16 4.74
CA GLY A 61 11.18 -5.53 4.97
C GLY A 61 12.23 -6.41 5.65
N GLU A 62 11.74 -7.24 6.56
CA GLU A 62 12.47 -8.34 7.19
C GLU A 62 11.63 -9.61 7.08
N VAL A 63 12.24 -10.73 6.71
CA VAL A 63 11.58 -12.04 6.61
C VAL A 63 12.39 -13.06 7.39
N GLN A 64 11.78 -13.63 8.43
CA GLN A 64 12.41 -14.65 9.28
C GLN A 64 13.81 -14.27 9.78
N GLY A 65 13.97 -13.01 10.21
CA GLY A 65 15.23 -12.48 10.73
C GLY A 65 16.20 -11.96 9.67
N GLU A 66 15.90 -12.16 8.38
CA GLU A 66 16.75 -11.64 7.31
C GLU A 66 16.22 -10.31 6.75
N ALA A 67 17.08 -9.30 6.72
CA ALA A 67 16.78 -8.03 6.09
C ALA A 67 16.76 -8.18 4.57
N ILE A 68 15.56 -8.12 3.99
CA ILE A 68 15.35 -8.16 2.54
C ILE A 68 15.19 -6.76 1.95
N GLY A 69 14.75 -5.80 2.75
CA GLY A 69 14.61 -4.40 2.37
C GLY A 69 15.96 -3.71 2.20
N VAL A 70 16.14 -2.99 1.10
CA VAL A 70 17.38 -2.27 0.79
C VAL A 70 17.67 -1.21 1.85
N GLU A 71 16.64 -0.48 2.24
CA GLU A 71 16.73 0.56 3.25
C GLU A 71 17.00 -0.04 4.64
N TYR A 72 16.38 -1.18 4.95
CA TYR A 72 16.62 -1.84 6.23
C TYR A 72 18.07 -2.32 6.37
N ARG A 73 18.67 -2.84 5.30
CA ARG A 73 20.10 -3.21 5.31
C ARG A 73 21.00 -2.01 5.57
N ARG A 74 20.67 -0.85 5.00
CA ARG A 74 21.40 0.40 5.24
C ARG A 74 21.24 0.84 6.69
N LEU A 75 20.02 0.75 7.23
CA LEU A 75 19.76 1.04 8.65
C LEU A 75 20.52 0.09 9.61
N GLN A 76 20.59 -1.20 9.29
CA GLN A 76 21.39 -2.15 10.07
C GLN A 76 22.90 -1.81 10.04
N ALA A 77 23.40 -1.35 8.89
CA ALA A 77 24.78 -0.87 8.79
C ALA A 77 25.00 0.41 9.62
N PHE A 78 24.01 1.32 9.62
CA PHE A 78 24.04 2.50 10.48
C PHE A 78 23.99 2.15 11.97
N GLU A 79 23.18 1.17 12.38
CA GLU A 79 23.17 0.65 13.75
C GLU A 79 24.54 0.12 14.17
N LYS A 80 25.21 -0.66 13.32
CA LYS A 80 26.57 -1.13 13.55
C LYS A 80 27.56 0.03 13.67
N TYR A 81 27.45 1.03 12.80
CA TYR A 81 28.27 2.23 12.84
C TYR A 81 28.10 3.01 14.15
N LEU A 82 26.87 3.23 14.62
CA LEU A 82 26.58 3.88 15.91
C LEU A 82 27.18 3.13 17.10
N ASN A 83 27.27 1.82 16.99
CA ASN A 83 27.72 0.91 18.05
C ASN A 83 29.20 0.52 17.94
N GLY A 84 29.97 1.03 16.96
CA GLY A 84 31.34 0.61 16.67
C GLY A 84 32.30 0.74 17.85
N HIS A 85 32.02 1.64 18.78
CA HIS A 85 32.83 1.85 20.01
C HIS A 85 31.99 1.70 21.30
N ALA A 86 30.77 1.15 21.19
CA ALA A 86 29.89 0.99 22.34
C ALA A 86 30.28 -0.26 23.16
N ARG A 87 30.40 -0.10 24.51
CA ARG A 87 30.55 -1.24 25.42
C ARG A 87 29.25 -2.06 25.46
N ASP A 88 29.37 -3.33 25.86
CA ASP A 88 28.19 -4.16 26.10
C ASP A 88 27.26 -3.51 27.11
N GLY A 89 25.97 -3.55 26.82
CA GLY A 89 24.94 -2.86 27.60
C GLY A 89 24.73 -1.37 27.28
N GLN A 90 25.55 -0.77 26.39
CA GLN A 90 25.39 0.61 25.92
C GLN A 90 24.97 0.72 24.45
N LYS A 91 24.75 -0.43 23.80
CA LYS A 91 24.38 -0.49 22.39
C LYS A 91 22.99 0.13 22.15
N VAL A 92 22.90 0.92 21.10
CA VAL A 92 21.65 1.48 20.58
C VAL A 92 21.01 0.46 19.64
N SER A 93 19.72 0.19 19.81
CA SER A 93 18.93 -0.64 18.90
C SER A 93 17.99 0.20 18.05
N LEU A 94 17.69 -0.28 16.84
CA LEU A 94 16.71 0.35 15.97
C LEU A 94 15.29 -0.03 16.40
N LYS A 95 14.39 0.96 16.39
CA LYS A 95 12.95 0.76 16.44
C LYS A 95 12.33 1.31 15.17
N LEU A 96 11.93 0.43 14.24
CA LEU A 96 11.26 0.83 13.01
C LEU A 96 9.80 1.18 13.30
N ILE A 97 9.35 2.32 12.76
CA ILE A 97 7.99 2.84 12.89
C ILE A 97 7.45 3.09 11.49
N PRO A 98 6.68 2.16 10.92
CA PRO A 98 6.11 2.32 9.59
C PRO A 98 5.02 3.39 9.58
N LYS A 99 5.09 4.29 8.61
CA LYS A 99 4.12 5.36 8.36
C LYS A 99 3.83 5.47 6.87
N ALA A 100 2.65 5.94 6.51
CA ALA A 100 2.37 6.34 5.15
C ALA A 100 3.36 7.42 4.69
N LYS A 101 3.76 7.37 3.43
CA LYS A 101 4.81 8.23 2.85
C LYS A 101 4.55 9.71 3.08
N ASP A 102 3.31 10.15 2.86
CA ASP A 102 2.85 11.54 3.09
C ASP A 102 2.86 11.98 4.56
N GLN A 103 2.94 11.03 5.50
CA GLN A 103 2.96 11.30 6.94
C GLN A 103 4.36 11.32 7.56
N LEU A 104 5.39 10.84 6.85
CA LEU A 104 6.73 10.64 7.40
C LEU A 104 7.34 11.91 8.00
N LEU A 105 7.40 12.99 7.22
CA LEU A 105 8.01 14.25 7.66
C LEU A 105 7.20 14.94 8.75
N ALA A 106 5.88 14.89 8.66
CA ALA A 106 5.00 15.42 9.70
C ALA A 106 5.14 14.64 11.02
N ALA A 107 5.29 13.32 10.97
CA ALA A 107 5.54 12.48 12.15
C ALA A 107 6.92 12.79 12.79
N LEU A 108 7.95 13.03 11.97
CA LEU A 108 9.27 13.47 12.46
C LEU A 108 9.16 14.84 13.17
N GLN A 109 8.44 15.78 12.58
CA GLN A 109 8.21 17.11 13.21
C GLN A 109 7.50 17.00 14.56
N ARG A 110 6.55 16.06 14.71
CA ARG A 110 5.86 15.79 15.99
C ARG A 110 6.70 15.02 17.00
N GLY A 111 7.94 14.61 16.64
CA GLY A 111 8.84 13.83 17.52
C GLY A 111 8.40 12.37 17.71
N GLU A 112 7.61 11.81 16.78
CA GLU A 112 7.22 10.39 16.80
C GLU A 112 8.41 9.47 16.46
N GLY A 113 9.42 9.99 15.77
CA GLY A 113 10.69 9.35 15.47
C GLY A 113 11.86 10.31 15.61
N ASP A 114 13.06 9.80 15.49
CA ASP A 114 14.31 10.56 15.57
C ASP A 114 14.93 10.76 14.18
N LEU A 115 14.65 9.83 13.26
CA LEU A 115 15.15 9.77 11.88
C LEU A 115 14.03 9.33 10.95
N VAL A 116 13.98 9.87 9.74
CA VAL A 116 13.18 9.33 8.62
C VAL A 116 14.12 8.69 7.60
N ALA A 117 13.89 7.43 7.27
CA ALA A 117 14.59 6.70 6.22
C ALA A 117 13.54 6.15 5.23
N PRO A 118 13.14 6.94 4.21
CA PRO A 118 12.00 6.61 3.36
C PRO A 118 12.30 5.52 2.33
N GLY A 119 13.56 5.40 1.88
CA GLY A 119 13.95 4.53 0.77
C GLY A 119 13.39 4.93 -0.60
N GLU A 120 12.77 6.09 -0.69
CA GLU A 120 12.14 6.70 -1.87
C GLU A 120 12.34 8.21 -1.82
N LEU A 121 12.05 8.90 -2.94
CA LEU A 121 12.04 10.36 -2.97
C LEU A 121 10.88 10.91 -2.13
N LEU A 122 11.14 11.91 -1.30
CA LEU A 122 10.12 12.66 -0.57
C LEU A 122 10.10 14.12 -1.02
N ASP A 123 8.91 14.69 -1.10
CA ASP A 123 8.75 16.12 -1.21
C ASP A 123 8.87 16.76 0.19
N ALA A 124 10.00 17.38 0.46
CA ALA A 124 10.29 18.06 1.71
C ALA A 124 10.03 19.58 1.67
N SER A 125 9.51 20.12 0.56
CA SER A 125 9.36 21.57 0.34
C SER A 125 8.51 22.27 1.39
N ALA A 126 7.53 21.59 1.97
CA ALA A 126 6.65 22.12 3.02
C ALA A 126 7.15 21.86 4.45
N ALA A 127 8.24 21.12 4.63
CA ALA A 127 8.70 20.67 5.95
C ALA A 127 9.65 21.71 6.61
N LYS A 128 9.11 22.53 7.51
CA LYS A 128 9.84 23.67 8.08
C LYS A 128 10.93 23.31 9.12
N TYR A 129 10.76 22.20 9.85
CA TYR A 129 11.58 21.82 11.02
C TYR A 129 12.37 20.55 10.83
N VAL A 130 12.58 20.16 9.59
CA VAL A 130 13.40 19.00 9.22
C VAL A 130 14.48 19.43 8.24
N ASP A 131 15.61 18.77 8.28
CA ASP A 131 16.69 18.91 7.33
C ASP A 131 16.96 17.57 6.64
N PRO A 132 17.19 17.59 5.33
CA PRO A 132 17.70 16.43 4.62
C PRO A 132 19.16 16.19 5.01
N THR A 133 19.56 14.93 5.04
CA THR A 133 20.96 14.52 5.16
C THR A 133 21.68 14.56 3.82
N ASN A 134 22.95 14.23 3.77
CA ASN A 134 23.64 13.89 2.53
C ASN A 134 22.82 12.85 1.74
N ALA A 135 22.90 12.94 0.43
CA ALA A 135 22.14 12.04 -0.43
C ALA A 135 22.61 10.60 -0.29
N VAL A 136 21.65 9.71 -0.09
CA VAL A 136 21.88 8.27 -0.19
C VAL A 136 22.14 7.85 -1.64
N VAL A 137 21.38 8.45 -2.57
CA VAL A 137 21.57 8.37 -4.02
C VAL A 137 21.17 9.72 -4.61
N SER A 138 22.07 10.35 -5.34
CA SER A 138 21.83 11.66 -5.98
C SER A 138 21.26 11.54 -7.37
N GLY A 139 20.50 12.55 -7.79
CA GLY A 139 20.03 12.72 -9.16
C GLY A 139 19.12 11.61 -9.66
N VAL A 140 18.33 10.98 -8.78
CA VAL A 140 17.47 9.84 -9.11
C VAL A 140 16.30 10.28 -10.01
N PRO A 141 16.20 9.76 -11.25
CA PRO A 141 15.09 10.07 -12.13
C PRO A 141 13.78 9.41 -11.66
N LEU A 142 12.66 10.12 -11.79
CA LEU A 142 11.31 9.60 -11.74
C LEU A 142 10.90 9.15 -13.14
N VAL A 143 10.88 7.85 -13.40
CA VAL A 143 10.66 7.27 -14.72
C VAL A 143 9.29 6.64 -14.86
N LEU A 144 8.79 6.68 -16.10
CA LEU A 144 7.54 6.01 -16.45
C LEU A 144 7.71 4.49 -16.47
N VAL A 145 6.73 3.78 -15.92
CA VAL A 145 6.66 2.32 -15.97
C VAL A 145 5.31 1.89 -16.56
N GLY A 146 5.35 0.97 -17.49
CA GLY A 146 4.19 0.36 -18.13
C GLY A 146 4.42 -1.13 -18.41
N VAL A 147 3.59 -1.75 -19.25
CA VAL A 147 3.67 -3.16 -19.63
C VAL A 147 4.46 -3.32 -20.93
N ARG A 148 5.29 -4.35 -21.04
CA ARG A 148 5.95 -4.73 -22.30
C ARG A 148 4.90 -5.17 -23.33
N GLY A 149 5.09 -4.73 -24.59
CA GLY A 149 4.14 -4.99 -25.67
C GLY A 149 3.07 -3.91 -25.83
N GLU A 150 2.86 -3.03 -24.83
CA GLU A 150 2.04 -1.84 -24.97
C GLU A 150 2.82 -0.64 -25.55
N ARG A 151 2.08 0.43 -25.90
CA ARG A 151 2.66 1.67 -26.46
C ARG A 151 3.76 2.21 -25.55
N SER A 152 4.98 2.37 -26.11
CA SER A 152 6.09 3.04 -25.45
C SER A 152 6.03 4.55 -25.68
N PHE A 153 6.65 5.30 -24.77
CA PHE A 153 6.74 6.74 -24.79
C PHE A 153 8.21 7.17 -24.90
N LYS A 154 8.48 8.27 -25.59
CA LYS A 154 9.83 8.82 -25.76
C LYS A 154 10.02 10.16 -25.05
N ARG A 155 8.93 10.84 -24.72
CA ARG A 155 8.92 12.18 -24.10
C ARG A 155 7.73 12.31 -23.15
N PRO A 156 7.86 13.07 -22.03
CA PRO A 156 6.77 13.27 -21.07
C PRO A 156 5.49 13.84 -21.70
N GLU A 157 5.59 14.70 -22.71
CA GLU A 157 4.42 15.34 -23.35
C GLU A 157 3.50 14.32 -24.05
N GLN A 158 4.01 13.16 -24.41
CA GLN A 158 3.21 12.06 -24.99
C GLN A 158 2.24 11.42 -23.99
N LEU A 159 2.37 11.76 -22.69
CA LEU A 159 1.44 11.36 -21.64
C LEU A 159 0.16 12.20 -21.61
N SER A 160 0.04 13.23 -22.47
CA SER A 160 -1.18 14.03 -22.58
C SER A 160 -2.45 13.17 -22.65
N GLY A 161 -3.43 13.45 -21.77
CA GLY A 161 -4.68 12.72 -21.65
C GLY A 161 -4.57 11.32 -21.04
N ARG A 162 -3.39 10.88 -20.59
CA ARG A 162 -3.19 9.60 -19.92
C ARG A 162 -3.44 9.71 -18.42
N THR A 163 -3.71 8.57 -17.80
CA THR A 163 -3.85 8.43 -16.35
C THR A 163 -2.63 7.71 -15.77
N LEU A 164 -2.11 8.24 -14.68
CA LEU A 164 -1.02 7.64 -13.89
C LEU A 164 -1.57 7.20 -12.54
N MET A 165 -1.29 5.96 -12.17
CA MET A 165 -1.64 5.38 -10.87
C MET A 165 -0.50 5.63 -9.89
N LEU A 166 -0.72 6.44 -8.85
CA LEU A 166 0.33 6.84 -7.89
C LEU A 166 -0.05 6.48 -6.46
N THR A 167 0.94 6.07 -5.67
CA THR A 167 0.79 5.93 -4.21
C THR A 167 0.71 7.31 -3.55
N SER A 168 -0.04 7.43 -2.45
CA SER A 168 -0.11 8.67 -1.67
C SER A 168 1.30 9.14 -1.25
N GLY A 169 1.56 10.44 -1.34
CA GLY A 169 2.86 11.03 -1.05
C GLY A 169 3.95 10.77 -2.10
N SER A 170 3.62 10.24 -3.27
CA SER A 170 4.58 10.08 -4.36
C SER A 170 5.13 11.42 -4.83
N ALA A 171 6.46 11.54 -4.91
CA ALA A 171 7.14 12.71 -5.46
C ALA A 171 6.76 12.97 -6.94
N ALA A 172 6.29 11.93 -7.65
CA ALA A 172 5.82 12.06 -9.02
C ALA A 172 4.62 13.01 -9.18
N ASN A 173 3.80 13.22 -8.12
CA ASN A 173 2.67 14.13 -8.19
C ASN A 173 3.10 15.56 -8.57
N GLN A 174 4.15 16.06 -7.94
CA GLN A 174 4.64 17.42 -8.23
C GLN A 174 5.23 17.52 -9.63
N ALA A 175 5.92 16.47 -10.09
CA ALA A 175 6.41 16.39 -11.46
C ALA A 175 5.26 16.39 -12.48
N VAL A 176 4.15 15.72 -12.20
CA VAL A 176 2.94 15.75 -13.04
C VAL A 176 2.30 17.13 -13.06
N VAL A 177 2.24 17.84 -11.94
CA VAL A 177 1.75 19.23 -11.90
C VAL A 177 2.57 20.12 -12.83
N GLN A 178 3.90 20.03 -12.77
CA GLN A 178 4.80 20.80 -13.66
C GLN A 178 4.64 20.39 -15.12
N LEU A 179 4.48 19.10 -15.41
CA LEU A 179 4.21 18.62 -16.77
C LEU A 179 2.88 19.17 -17.29
N ASN A 180 1.83 19.17 -16.47
CA ASN A 180 0.52 19.68 -16.86
C ASN A 180 0.54 21.18 -17.16
N GLN A 181 1.36 21.98 -16.45
CA GLN A 181 1.58 23.39 -16.79
C GLN A 181 2.20 23.53 -18.21
N LYS A 182 3.18 22.70 -18.55
CA LYS A 182 3.78 22.68 -19.89
C LYS A 182 2.77 22.23 -20.96
N LEU A 183 1.99 21.18 -20.68
CA LEU A 183 0.94 20.70 -21.60
C LEU A 183 -0.11 21.77 -21.88
N ALA A 184 -0.52 22.54 -20.88
CA ALA A 184 -1.48 23.63 -21.02
C ALA A 184 -0.98 24.74 -21.97
N LEU A 185 0.32 25.09 -21.90
CA LEU A 185 0.93 26.06 -22.83
C LEU A 185 0.83 25.61 -24.30
N HIS A 186 0.85 24.29 -24.54
CA HIS A 186 0.70 23.68 -25.86
C HIS A 186 -0.73 23.28 -26.22
N LYS A 187 -1.74 23.69 -25.41
CA LYS A 187 -3.17 23.31 -25.56
C LYS A 187 -3.40 21.81 -25.62
N LEU A 188 -2.60 21.03 -24.89
CA LEU A 188 -2.70 19.59 -24.77
C LEU A 188 -3.50 19.22 -23.51
N ALA A 189 -4.18 18.07 -23.56
CA ALA A 189 -4.95 17.56 -22.41
C ALA A 189 -4.02 17.22 -21.23
N PRO A 190 -4.41 17.50 -19.98
CA PRO A 190 -3.60 17.19 -18.82
C PRO A 190 -3.46 15.68 -18.60
N VAL A 191 -2.35 15.29 -17.98
CA VAL A 191 -2.17 13.97 -17.39
C VAL A 191 -3.03 13.91 -16.12
N LYS A 192 -3.81 12.85 -15.98
CA LYS A 192 -4.62 12.57 -14.78
C LYS A 192 -3.80 11.76 -13.78
N VAL A 193 -3.99 12.04 -12.50
CA VAL A 193 -3.46 11.23 -11.40
C VAL A 193 -4.63 10.56 -10.71
N GLU A 194 -4.55 9.24 -10.59
CA GLU A 194 -5.44 8.46 -9.74
C GLU A 194 -4.63 7.89 -8.58
N TRP A 195 -5.09 8.16 -7.35
CA TRP A 195 -4.47 7.65 -6.15
C TRP A 195 -4.90 6.21 -5.91
N VAL A 196 -3.91 5.35 -5.74
CA VAL A 196 -4.19 3.94 -5.47
C VAL A 196 -4.65 3.74 -4.02
N ASP A 197 -5.27 2.57 -3.75
CA ASP A 197 -5.70 2.20 -2.40
C ASP A 197 -4.52 2.25 -1.41
N PRO A 198 -4.72 2.79 -0.19
CA PRO A 198 -3.66 2.90 0.83
C PRO A 198 -3.06 1.58 1.31
N SER A 199 -3.66 0.43 0.99
CA SER A 199 -3.09 -0.89 1.24
C SER A 199 -1.98 -1.29 0.26
N LEU A 200 -1.80 -0.52 -0.82
CA LEU A 200 -0.81 -0.78 -1.86
C LEU A 200 0.46 0.04 -1.63
N ALA A 201 1.59 -0.65 -1.61
CA ALA A 201 2.91 -0.04 -1.70
C ALA A 201 3.36 0.07 -3.17
N VAL A 202 4.51 0.70 -3.42
CA VAL A 202 5.05 0.87 -4.77
C VAL A 202 5.23 -0.47 -5.51
N GLU A 203 5.67 -1.50 -4.83
CA GLU A 203 5.82 -2.85 -5.39
C GLU A 203 4.48 -3.47 -5.80
N ASP A 204 3.41 -3.18 -5.05
CA ASP A 204 2.07 -3.66 -5.37
C ASP A 204 1.51 -2.96 -6.62
N VAL A 205 1.76 -1.66 -6.74
CA VAL A 205 1.40 -0.88 -7.95
C VAL A 205 2.14 -1.42 -9.17
N LEU A 206 3.45 -1.71 -9.03
CA LEU A 206 4.23 -2.30 -10.11
C LEU A 206 3.72 -3.70 -10.51
N GLU A 207 3.31 -4.52 -9.56
CA GLU A 207 2.68 -5.81 -9.85
C GLU A 207 1.35 -5.65 -10.59
N MET A 208 0.51 -4.68 -10.17
CA MET A 208 -0.75 -4.41 -10.85
C MET A 208 -0.55 -3.86 -12.27
N VAL A 209 0.54 -3.10 -12.50
CA VAL A 209 0.96 -2.70 -13.86
C VAL A 209 1.40 -3.93 -14.65
N GLN A 210 2.27 -4.80 -14.11
CA GLN A 210 2.68 -6.03 -14.80
C GLN A 210 1.50 -6.92 -15.16
N ALA A 211 0.49 -6.97 -14.30
CA ALA A 211 -0.73 -7.75 -14.51
C ALA A 211 -1.69 -7.14 -15.54
N GLY A 212 -1.46 -5.89 -15.97
CA GLY A 212 -2.36 -5.16 -16.87
C GLY A 212 -3.63 -4.61 -16.20
N ILE A 213 -3.67 -4.61 -14.86
CA ILE A 213 -4.76 -4.00 -14.08
C ILE A 213 -4.60 -2.48 -14.10
N TYR A 214 -3.39 -1.99 -13.86
CA TYR A 214 -3.01 -0.59 -14.07
C TYR A 214 -2.20 -0.46 -15.35
N HIS A 215 -2.35 0.66 -16.07
CA HIS A 215 -1.63 0.85 -17.33
C HIS A 215 -0.26 1.49 -17.13
N LEU A 216 -0.20 2.57 -16.35
CA LEU A 216 0.99 3.40 -16.20
C LEU A 216 1.17 3.86 -14.75
N THR A 217 2.42 3.86 -14.30
CA THR A 217 2.84 4.51 -13.06
C THR A 217 4.17 5.22 -13.24
N VAL A 218 4.58 6.01 -12.25
CA VAL A 218 5.88 6.69 -12.22
C VAL A 218 6.53 6.42 -10.88
N VAL A 219 7.75 5.92 -10.93
CA VAL A 219 8.55 5.58 -9.75
C VAL A 219 10.02 5.94 -9.96
N GLU A 220 10.79 5.93 -8.91
CA GLU A 220 12.24 6.11 -8.93
C GLU A 220 12.92 5.03 -9.78
N GLN A 221 13.80 5.44 -10.69
CA GLN A 221 14.45 4.52 -11.65
C GLN A 221 15.14 3.32 -10.96
N PRO A 222 15.91 3.46 -9.87
CA PRO A 222 16.53 2.31 -9.20
C PRO A 222 15.51 1.30 -8.66
N ILE A 223 14.34 1.77 -8.22
CA ILE A 223 13.24 0.94 -7.74
C ILE A 223 12.61 0.20 -8.93
N ALA A 224 12.26 0.93 -10.00
CA ALA A 224 11.69 0.35 -11.22
C ALA A 224 12.58 -0.76 -11.81
N GLU A 225 13.88 -0.49 -11.93
CA GLU A 225 14.85 -1.43 -12.50
C GLU A 225 15.05 -2.67 -11.63
N ARG A 226 15.07 -2.51 -10.30
CA ARG A 226 15.17 -3.63 -9.37
C ARG A 226 13.96 -4.55 -9.48
N TRP A 227 12.76 -3.99 -9.48
CA TRP A 227 11.53 -4.77 -9.62
C TRP A 227 11.37 -5.38 -11.00
N ALA A 228 11.83 -4.74 -12.07
CA ALA A 228 11.82 -5.31 -13.42
C ALA A 228 12.65 -6.61 -13.54
N LYS A 229 13.60 -6.87 -12.61
CA LYS A 229 14.35 -8.13 -12.54
C LYS A 229 13.51 -9.31 -12.00
N VAL A 230 12.45 -9.03 -11.23
CA VAL A 230 11.51 -10.04 -10.68
C VAL A 230 10.13 -9.99 -11.33
N MET A 231 9.83 -8.91 -12.03
CA MET A 231 8.58 -8.67 -12.76
C MET A 231 8.89 -8.46 -14.26
N PRO A 232 9.12 -9.53 -15.04
CA PRO A 232 9.71 -9.44 -16.37
C PRO A 232 8.82 -8.79 -17.43
N LYS A 233 7.50 -8.63 -17.17
CA LYS A 233 6.60 -7.93 -18.08
C LYS A 233 6.61 -6.41 -17.88
N LEU A 234 7.28 -5.89 -16.86
CA LEU A 234 7.45 -4.45 -16.69
C LEU A 234 8.36 -3.87 -17.78
N ARG A 235 7.95 -2.73 -18.31
CA ARG A 235 8.76 -1.87 -19.19
C ARG A 235 9.11 -0.61 -18.41
N VAL A 236 10.39 -0.31 -18.29
CA VAL A 236 10.91 0.92 -17.68
C VAL A 236 11.32 1.86 -18.80
N ASP A 237 10.57 2.93 -18.99
CA ASP A 237 10.81 3.92 -20.04
C ASP A 237 11.79 5.00 -19.52
N ARG A 238 13.10 4.69 -19.51
CA ARG A 238 14.16 5.56 -18.99
C ARG A 238 14.25 6.91 -19.68
N SER A 239 13.84 7.00 -20.94
CA SER A 239 13.80 8.25 -21.72
C SER A 239 12.65 9.18 -21.27
N VAL A 240 11.71 8.70 -20.48
CA VAL A 240 10.56 9.46 -19.98
C VAL A 240 10.76 9.73 -18.49
N ALA A 241 11.73 10.58 -18.16
CA ALA A 241 11.91 11.08 -16.81
C ALA A 241 11.06 12.35 -16.63
N LEU A 242 10.20 12.36 -15.62
CA LEU A 242 9.36 13.51 -15.31
C LEU A 242 10.12 14.57 -14.51
N SER A 243 10.97 14.12 -13.59
CA SER A 243 11.88 14.96 -12.79
C SER A 243 13.01 14.11 -12.23
N ASN A 244 13.98 14.75 -11.58
CA ASN A 244 15.05 14.11 -10.81
C ASN A 244 15.00 14.64 -9.39
N GLY A 245 15.49 13.84 -8.43
CA GLY A 245 15.62 14.23 -7.03
C GLY A 245 16.68 13.43 -6.31
N ASP A 246 16.98 13.80 -5.08
CA ASP A 246 17.93 13.09 -4.24
C ASP A 246 17.19 12.24 -3.23
N MET A 247 17.51 10.94 -3.17
CA MET A 247 17.04 10.07 -2.10
C MET A 247 17.87 10.36 -0.85
N GLN A 248 17.19 10.84 0.20
CA GLN A 248 17.85 11.33 1.42
C GLN A 248 17.16 10.75 2.66
N TRP A 249 17.87 10.74 3.77
CA TRP A 249 17.26 10.64 5.09
C TRP A 249 16.91 12.03 5.61
N PHE A 250 16.09 12.09 6.66
CA PHE A 250 15.68 13.37 7.24
C PHE A 250 15.79 13.32 8.76
N VAL A 251 16.28 14.39 9.34
CA VAL A 251 16.35 14.60 10.78
C VAL A 251 15.68 15.91 11.15
N ARG A 252 15.39 16.12 12.43
CA ARG A 252 14.93 17.42 12.90
C ARG A 252 16.10 18.40 12.87
N LYS A 253 15.84 19.67 12.56
CA LYS A 253 16.86 20.74 12.53
C LYS A 253 17.63 20.90 13.83
N ASP A 254 16.98 20.60 14.95
CA ASP A 254 17.55 20.69 16.28
C ASP A 254 18.35 19.43 16.72
N ALA A 255 18.38 18.38 15.91
CA ALA A 255 19.13 17.15 16.15
C ALA A 255 20.51 17.17 15.46
N VAL A 256 21.33 18.18 15.80
CA VAL A 256 22.60 18.52 15.10
C VAL A 256 23.62 17.38 15.14
N MET A 257 23.78 16.72 16.30
CA MET A 257 24.75 15.64 16.45
C MET A 257 24.32 14.37 15.73
N LEU A 258 23.01 14.07 15.71
CA LEU A 258 22.47 12.96 14.93
C LEU A 258 22.67 13.23 13.43
N HIS A 259 22.37 14.45 12.95
CA HIS A 259 22.56 14.85 11.57
C HIS A 259 23.99 14.63 11.11
N ALA A 260 24.96 15.24 11.81
CA ALA A 260 26.40 15.09 11.50
C ALA A 260 26.87 13.62 11.55
N THR A 261 26.26 12.79 12.41
CA THR A 261 26.62 11.37 12.52
C THR A 261 26.08 10.57 11.34
N VAL A 262 24.84 10.88 10.90
CA VAL A 262 24.24 10.26 9.71
C VAL A 262 25.03 10.63 8.46
N ASP A 263 25.35 11.90 8.27
CA ASP A 263 26.10 12.38 7.10
C ASP A 263 27.46 11.69 6.98
N ARG A 264 28.20 11.61 8.09
CA ARG A 264 29.49 10.93 8.13
C ARG A 264 29.39 9.43 7.83
N PHE A 265 28.30 8.79 8.26
CA PHE A 265 28.03 7.40 7.88
C PHE A 265 27.75 7.28 6.39
N LEU A 266 26.89 8.12 5.82
CA LEU A 266 26.51 8.06 4.42
C LEU A 266 27.67 8.34 3.46
N GLU A 267 28.64 9.19 3.85
CA GLU A 267 29.88 9.44 3.09
C GLU A 267 30.74 8.19 2.93
N THR A 268 30.70 7.29 3.88
CA THR A 268 31.56 6.09 3.91
C THR A 268 30.83 4.80 3.52
N TRP A 269 29.49 4.81 3.56
CA TRP A 269 28.71 3.61 3.33
C TRP A 269 28.64 3.23 1.85
N GLN A 270 28.84 1.94 1.57
CA GLN A 270 28.68 1.37 0.24
C GLN A 270 27.68 0.21 0.26
N ALA A 271 26.83 0.15 -0.76
CA ALA A 271 25.86 -0.93 -0.89
C ALA A 271 26.59 -2.26 -1.15
N PRO A 272 26.20 -3.37 -0.47
CA PRO A 272 26.76 -4.69 -0.75
C PRO A 272 26.54 -5.11 -2.21
N ALA A 273 27.57 -5.63 -2.86
CA ALA A 273 27.53 -6.04 -4.27
C ALA A 273 26.44 -7.10 -4.57
N ASN A 274 26.09 -7.95 -3.58
CA ASN A 274 25.07 -9.00 -3.70
C ASN A 274 23.65 -8.57 -3.31
N GLN A 275 23.42 -7.29 -3.05
CA GLN A 275 22.13 -6.78 -2.57
C GLN A 275 20.96 -7.15 -3.50
N ASP A 276 21.13 -7.02 -4.80
CA ASP A 276 20.11 -7.36 -5.79
C ASP A 276 19.88 -8.86 -5.93
N VAL A 277 20.89 -9.70 -5.71
CA VAL A 277 20.76 -11.16 -5.75
C VAL A 277 19.88 -11.66 -4.61
N ALA A 278 20.12 -11.17 -3.39
CA ALA A 278 19.29 -11.51 -2.23
C ALA A 278 17.83 -11.03 -2.41
N PHE A 279 17.65 -9.83 -2.96
CA PHE A 279 16.34 -9.30 -3.31
C PHE A 279 15.61 -10.20 -4.31
N GLN A 280 16.26 -10.55 -5.43
CA GLN A 280 15.65 -11.41 -6.45
C GLN A 280 15.28 -12.78 -5.87
N LYS A 281 16.14 -13.40 -5.05
CA LYS A 281 15.87 -14.68 -4.39
C LYS A 281 14.63 -14.59 -3.48
N ALA A 282 14.49 -13.52 -2.73
CA ALA A 282 13.36 -13.34 -1.80
C ALA A 282 12.02 -13.12 -2.52
N TYR A 283 12.03 -12.45 -3.67
CA TYR A 283 10.79 -11.99 -4.31
C TYR A 283 10.42 -12.69 -5.62
N LYS A 284 11.31 -13.47 -6.24
CA LYS A 284 11.14 -14.08 -7.58
C LYS A 284 9.80 -14.79 -7.80
N ASP A 285 9.25 -15.42 -6.76
CA ASP A 285 8.07 -16.27 -6.87
C ASP A 285 6.83 -15.72 -6.14
N LEU A 286 6.90 -14.50 -5.61
CA LEU A 286 5.84 -13.93 -4.77
C LEU A 286 4.84 -13.07 -5.54
N TYR A 287 5.30 -12.37 -6.58
CA TYR A 287 4.50 -11.40 -7.35
C TYR A 287 3.94 -12.05 -8.62
N ARG A 288 2.79 -12.74 -8.48
CA ARG A 288 2.17 -13.57 -9.52
C ARG A 288 0.71 -13.19 -9.82
N VAL A 289 0.31 -11.97 -9.44
CA VAL A 289 -1.02 -11.47 -9.81
C VAL A 289 -1.11 -11.32 -11.32
N HIS A 290 -2.24 -11.72 -11.89
CA HIS A 290 -2.56 -11.54 -13.30
C HIS A 290 -3.95 -10.93 -13.44
N TYR A 291 -4.28 -10.46 -14.62
CA TYR A 291 -5.53 -9.76 -14.86
C TYR A 291 -6.74 -10.69 -14.67
N PRO A 292 -7.62 -10.43 -13.67
CA PRO A 292 -8.67 -11.38 -13.29
C PRO A 292 -9.93 -11.26 -14.17
N LEU A 293 -9.97 -10.33 -15.11
CA LEU A 293 -11.07 -10.10 -16.04
C LEU A 293 -10.68 -10.37 -17.51
N ALA A 294 -9.67 -11.23 -17.74
CA ALA A 294 -9.43 -11.80 -19.05
C ALA A 294 -10.72 -12.49 -19.56
N ARG A 295 -10.90 -12.55 -20.88
CA ARG A 295 -12.15 -12.98 -21.49
C ARG A 295 -12.77 -14.26 -20.88
N GLU A 296 -11.95 -15.27 -20.66
CA GLU A 296 -12.42 -16.55 -20.09
C GLU A 296 -12.75 -16.45 -18.61
N ASP A 297 -11.93 -15.71 -17.84
CA ASP A 297 -12.15 -15.48 -16.41
C ASP A 297 -13.39 -14.65 -16.17
N ARG A 298 -13.61 -13.63 -16.99
CA ARG A 298 -14.84 -12.83 -16.96
C ARG A 298 -16.08 -13.69 -17.24
N GLN A 299 -16.04 -14.57 -18.23
CA GLN A 299 -17.15 -15.48 -18.52
C GLN A 299 -17.43 -16.44 -17.36
N ARG A 300 -16.38 -16.95 -16.70
CA ARG A 300 -16.53 -17.78 -15.49
C ARG A 300 -17.14 -16.99 -14.34
N LEU A 301 -16.65 -15.77 -14.10
CA LEU A 301 -17.18 -14.89 -13.06
C LEU A 301 -18.66 -14.58 -13.28
N GLU A 302 -19.07 -14.25 -14.51
CA GLU A 302 -20.48 -13.95 -14.84
C GLU A 302 -21.41 -15.13 -14.54
N LYS A 303 -20.97 -16.37 -14.81
CA LYS A 303 -21.74 -17.58 -14.46
C LYS A 303 -21.87 -17.80 -12.96
N LEU A 304 -20.85 -17.44 -12.19
CA LEU A 304 -20.78 -17.64 -10.75
C LEU A 304 -21.42 -16.49 -9.95
N ARG A 305 -21.52 -15.31 -10.56
CA ARG A 305 -21.98 -14.07 -9.92
C ARG A 305 -23.28 -14.22 -9.12
N PRO A 306 -24.37 -14.81 -9.65
CA PRO A 306 -25.62 -14.91 -8.89
C PRO A 306 -25.46 -15.69 -7.56
N THR A 307 -24.65 -16.73 -7.56
CA THR A 307 -24.38 -17.53 -6.36
C THR A 307 -23.48 -16.76 -5.39
N LEU A 308 -22.42 -16.09 -5.87
CA LEU A 308 -21.53 -15.27 -5.05
C LEU A 308 -22.31 -14.12 -4.39
N GLN A 309 -23.14 -13.40 -5.15
CA GLN A 309 -23.97 -12.29 -4.64
C GLN A 309 -24.95 -12.78 -3.56
N ARG A 310 -25.71 -13.84 -3.82
CA ARG A 310 -26.70 -14.38 -2.88
C ARG A 310 -26.07 -14.74 -1.54
N HIS A 311 -24.95 -15.44 -1.51
CA HIS A 311 -24.28 -15.85 -0.27
C HIS A 311 -23.52 -14.70 0.40
N ALA A 312 -22.98 -13.75 -0.36
CA ALA A 312 -22.37 -12.52 0.19
C ALA A 312 -23.44 -11.65 0.87
N ASP A 313 -24.57 -11.40 0.21
CA ASP A 313 -25.70 -10.63 0.78
C ASP A 313 -26.23 -11.26 2.07
N ALA A 314 -26.38 -12.59 2.11
CA ALA A 314 -26.81 -13.32 3.30
C ALA A 314 -25.84 -13.13 4.50
N GLN A 315 -24.57 -12.84 4.26
CA GLN A 315 -23.57 -12.60 5.29
C GLN A 315 -23.20 -11.11 5.44
N LYS A 316 -23.86 -10.20 4.72
CA LYS A 316 -23.59 -8.75 4.72
C LYS A 316 -22.11 -8.46 4.35
N MET A 317 -21.63 -9.11 3.30
CA MET A 317 -20.29 -8.93 2.73
C MET A 317 -20.40 -8.43 1.29
N ASP A 318 -19.36 -7.80 0.81
CA ASP A 318 -19.22 -7.48 -0.60
C ASP A 318 -18.98 -8.77 -1.40
N TRP A 319 -19.77 -9.00 -2.45
CA TRP A 319 -19.61 -10.19 -3.27
C TRP A 319 -18.26 -10.21 -4.03
N LEU A 320 -17.66 -9.05 -4.27
CA LEU A 320 -16.35 -8.94 -4.88
C LEU A 320 -15.24 -9.50 -3.97
N ASP A 321 -15.43 -9.50 -2.65
CA ASP A 321 -14.52 -10.19 -1.73
C ASP A 321 -14.54 -11.71 -1.95
N LEU A 322 -15.73 -12.30 -2.14
CA LEU A 322 -15.85 -13.72 -2.45
C LEU A 322 -15.31 -14.03 -3.85
N ALA A 323 -15.54 -13.16 -4.83
CA ALA A 323 -15.01 -13.31 -6.18
C ALA A 323 -13.47 -13.27 -6.19
N ALA A 324 -12.89 -12.31 -5.50
CA ALA A 324 -11.42 -12.17 -5.37
C ALA A 324 -10.79 -13.38 -4.68
N LEU A 325 -11.43 -13.85 -3.61
CA LEU A 325 -11.00 -15.05 -2.91
C LEU A 325 -11.11 -16.29 -3.81
N ALA A 326 -12.23 -16.48 -4.52
CA ALA A 326 -12.43 -17.58 -5.45
C ALA A 326 -11.40 -17.57 -6.59
N PHE A 327 -11.06 -16.40 -7.09
CA PHE A 327 -10.01 -16.26 -8.11
C PHE A 327 -8.63 -16.66 -7.55
N LYS A 328 -8.29 -16.23 -6.35
CA LYS A 328 -7.03 -16.62 -5.68
C LYS A 328 -6.95 -18.11 -5.40
N GLU A 329 -8.04 -18.71 -4.93
CA GLU A 329 -8.08 -20.12 -4.48
C GLU A 329 -8.11 -21.12 -5.64
N SER A 330 -8.84 -20.81 -6.70
CA SER A 330 -9.11 -21.80 -7.76
C SER A 330 -9.09 -21.23 -9.18
N GLN A 331 -8.81 -19.95 -9.37
CA GLN A 331 -9.02 -19.25 -10.66
C GLN A 331 -10.46 -19.42 -11.18
N LEU A 332 -11.43 -19.32 -10.26
CA LEU A 332 -12.86 -19.52 -10.53
C LEU A 332 -13.19 -20.93 -11.06
N ASN A 333 -12.43 -21.97 -10.68
CA ASN A 333 -12.68 -23.36 -11.07
C ASN A 333 -13.40 -24.13 -9.95
N PRO A 334 -14.70 -24.48 -10.13
CA PRO A 334 -15.45 -25.23 -9.13
C PRO A 334 -14.94 -26.66 -8.88
N GLY A 335 -14.20 -27.23 -9.84
CA GLY A 335 -13.64 -28.59 -9.77
C GLY A 335 -12.26 -28.67 -9.09
N ALA A 336 -11.73 -27.55 -8.61
CA ALA A 336 -10.39 -27.52 -8.01
C ALA A 336 -10.30 -28.39 -6.75
N LYS A 337 -9.15 -29.05 -6.57
CA LYS A 337 -8.82 -29.88 -5.40
C LYS A 337 -7.53 -29.35 -4.79
N GLY A 338 -7.52 -29.14 -3.49
CA GLY A 338 -6.37 -28.64 -2.74
C GLY A 338 -5.86 -29.62 -1.69
N GLY A 339 -4.92 -29.16 -0.88
CA GLY A 339 -4.38 -29.90 0.25
C GLY A 339 -5.39 -30.04 1.40
N SER A 340 -5.18 -31.02 2.27
CA SER A 340 -6.00 -31.25 3.49
C SER A 340 -7.51 -31.40 3.22
N GLY A 341 -7.88 -31.87 2.03
CA GLY A 341 -9.28 -32.05 1.61
C GLY A 341 -9.99 -30.75 1.23
N ALA A 342 -9.28 -29.66 1.10
CA ALA A 342 -9.83 -28.41 0.55
C ALA A 342 -10.34 -28.65 -0.88
N THR A 343 -11.52 -28.13 -1.22
CA THR A 343 -12.17 -28.40 -2.50
C THR A 343 -13.00 -27.23 -2.99
N GLY A 344 -13.24 -27.23 -4.28
CA GLY A 344 -14.17 -26.34 -4.95
C GLY A 344 -13.66 -24.92 -5.14
N LEU A 345 -14.60 -24.05 -5.47
CA LEU A 345 -14.35 -22.66 -5.86
C LEU A 345 -13.56 -21.86 -4.84
N LEU A 346 -13.85 -22.02 -3.55
CA LEU A 346 -13.25 -21.26 -2.45
C LEU A 346 -12.30 -22.12 -1.59
N GLN A 347 -11.93 -23.32 -2.05
CA GLN A 347 -11.00 -24.21 -1.36
C GLN A 347 -11.27 -24.39 0.14
N ILE A 348 -12.56 -24.52 0.50
CA ILE A 348 -12.94 -24.73 1.90
C ILE A 348 -12.74 -26.19 2.29
N THR A 349 -12.24 -26.41 3.52
CA THR A 349 -12.05 -27.75 4.06
C THR A 349 -13.35 -28.31 4.66
N PRO A 350 -13.53 -29.65 4.69
CA PRO A 350 -14.69 -30.27 5.33
C PRO A 350 -14.87 -29.85 6.81
N SER A 351 -13.76 -29.73 7.56
CA SER A 351 -13.81 -29.31 8.95
C SER A 351 -14.28 -27.86 9.13
N ALA A 352 -13.88 -26.95 8.24
CA ALA A 352 -14.34 -25.56 8.27
C ALA A 352 -15.83 -25.46 7.91
N ALA A 353 -16.28 -26.24 6.92
CA ALA A 353 -17.68 -26.30 6.52
C ALA A 353 -18.58 -26.86 7.65
N GLN A 354 -18.11 -27.91 8.31
CA GLN A 354 -18.83 -28.49 9.45
C GLN A 354 -19.01 -27.49 10.59
N ARG A 355 -18.03 -26.64 10.88
CA ARG A 355 -18.12 -25.58 11.91
C ARG A 355 -19.25 -24.57 11.65
N VAL A 356 -19.70 -24.46 10.41
CA VAL A 356 -20.78 -23.54 10.01
C VAL A 356 -22.05 -24.25 9.53
N GLY A 357 -22.14 -25.58 9.80
CA GLY A 357 -23.32 -26.39 9.56
C GLY A 357 -23.62 -26.62 8.06
N VAL A 358 -22.60 -26.74 7.22
CA VAL A 358 -22.73 -27.06 5.80
C VAL A 358 -22.11 -28.41 5.51
N GLY A 359 -22.92 -29.39 5.08
CA GLY A 359 -22.46 -30.77 4.83
C GLY A 359 -21.90 -31.00 3.43
N ASN A 360 -22.54 -30.43 2.40
CA ASN A 360 -22.09 -30.59 1.02
C ASN A 360 -21.30 -29.38 0.56
N ILE A 361 -20.02 -29.58 0.22
CA ILE A 361 -19.11 -28.56 -0.33
C ILE A 361 -18.60 -28.90 -1.73
N ARG A 362 -19.17 -29.94 -2.35
CA ARG A 362 -18.72 -30.39 -3.68
C ARG A 362 -19.40 -29.63 -4.82
N ASP A 363 -20.62 -29.17 -4.62
CA ASP A 363 -21.28 -28.29 -5.56
C ASP A 363 -20.96 -26.82 -5.29
N VAL A 364 -21.21 -25.97 -6.29
CA VAL A 364 -20.86 -24.54 -6.22
C VAL A 364 -21.62 -23.83 -5.10
N ASP A 365 -22.90 -24.13 -4.95
CA ASP A 365 -23.75 -23.45 -3.97
C ASP A 365 -23.32 -23.74 -2.54
N GLY A 366 -23.18 -25.01 -2.19
CA GLY A 366 -22.73 -25.44 -0.87
C GLY A 366 -21.31 -24.98 -0.56
N ASN A 367 -20.42 -24.94 -1.58
CA ASN A 367 -19.07 -24.45 -1.42
C ASN A 367 -19.03 -22.97 -1.06
N VAL A 368 -19.74 -22.12 -1.81
CA VAL A 368 -19.84 -20.69 -1.56
C VAL A 368 -20.58 -20.40 -0.24
N GLN A 369 -21.63 -21.15 0.06
CA GLN A 369 -22.36 -21.05 1.33
C GLN A 369 -21.43 -21.31 2.53
N ALA A 370 -20.68 -22.41 2.50
CA ALA A 370 -19.77 -22.78 3.58
C ALA A 370 -18.68 -21.73 3.78
N ALA A 371 -18.03 -21.30 2.69
CA ALA A 371 -16.95 -20.33 2.75
C ALA A 371 -17.44 -18.96 3.25
N SER A 372 -18.55 -18.44 2.72
CA SER A 372 -19.12 -17.15 3.14
C SER A 372 -19.53 -17.16 4.61
N LYS A 373 -20.17 -18.24 5.10
CA LYS A 373 -20.51 -18.40 6.51
C LYS A 373 -19.26 -18.50 7.40
N TYR A 374 -18.20 -19.17 6.93
CA TYR A 374 -16.97 -19.33 7.68
C TYR A 374 -16.21 -17.98 7.78
N LEU A 375 -16.11 -17.23 6.71
CA LEU A 375 -15.57 -15.87 6.72
C LEU A 375 -16.37 -14.96 7.67
N ALA A 376 -17.69 -14.99 7.60
CA ALA A 376 -18.56 -14.21 8.48
C ALA A 376 -18.42 -14.62 9.96
N MET A 377 -18.26 -15.90 10.24
CA MET A 377 -17.98 -16.40 11.61
C MET A 377 -16.65 -15.85 12.13
N ILE A 378 -15.56 -15.92 11.32
CA ILE A 378 -14.26 -15.38 11.67
C ILE A 378 -14.36 -13.88 11.96
N ARG A 379 -14.99 -13.11 11.07
CA ARG A 379 -15.17 -11.66 11.22
C ARG A 379 -15.85 -11.33 12.56
N ARG A 380 -16.99 -11.94 12.84
CA ARG A 380 -17.79 -11.66 14.05
C ARG A 380 -17.09 -12.10 15.32
N LYS A 381 -16.46 -13.28 15.32
CA LYS A 381 -15.85 -13.84 16.52
C LYS A 381 -14.51 -13.19 16.88
N PHE A 382 -13.67 -12.85 15.89
CA PHE A 382 -12.29 -12.47 16.13
C PHE A 382 -11.96 -11.01 15.78
N PHE A 383 -12.71 -10.39 14.87
CA PHE A 383 -12.39 -9.07 14.32
C PHE A 383 -13.55 -8.07 14.37
N SER A 384 -14.43 -8.18 15.38
CA SER A 384 -15.62 -7.33 15.55
C SER A 384 -15.32 -5.93 16.10
N SER A 385 -14.09 -5.64 16.51
CA SER A 385 -13.73 -4.34 17.10
C SER A 385 -14.05 -3.17 16.16
N PRO A 386 -14.71 -2.09 16.64
CA PRO A 386 -14.96 -0.90 15.83
C PRO A 386 -13.69 -0.11 15.46
N ARG A 387 -12.55 -0.43 16.09
CA ARG A 387 -11.24 0.16 15.77
C ARG A 387 -10.60 -0.47 14.53
N ILE A 388 -11.19 -1.51 13.96
CA ILE A 388 -10.75 -2.17 12.74
C ILE A 388 -11.69 -1.72 11.64
N ASN A 389 -11.22 -0.93 10.68
CA ASN A 389 -12.01 -0.56 9.51
C ASN A 389 -12.25 -1.77 8.60
N GLU A 390 -13.12 -1.64 7.61
CA GLU A 390 -13.59 -2.78 6.83
C GLU A 390 -12.49 -3.41 5.97
N ARG A 391 -11.61 -2.61 5.38
CA ARG A 391 -10.43 -3.09 4.62
C ARG A 391 -9.53 -3.97 5.49
N GLU A 392 -9.17 -3.48 6.65
CA GLU A 392 -8.31 -4.20 7.59
C GLU A 392 -9.01 -5.44 8.16
N ARG A 393 -10.33 -5.34 8.40
CA ARG A 393 -11.15 -6.46 8.86
C ARG A 393 -11.15 -7.60 7.84
N MET A 394 -11.31 -7.29 6.56
CA MET A 394 -11.24 -8.29 5.51
C MET A 394 -9.84 -8.88 5.42
N ALA A 395 -8.79 -8.07 5.46
CA ALA A 395 -7.41 -8.55 5.45
C ALA A 395 -7.11 -9.52 6.61
N PHE A 396 -7.52 -9.19 7.84
CA PHE A 396 -7.43 -10.11 8.97
C PHE A 396 -8.24 -11.40 8.77
N THR A 397 -9.43 -11.29 8.20
CA THR A 397 -10.31 -12.43 7.92
C THR A 397 -9.67 -13.36 6.90
N LEU A 398 -9.07 -12.83 5.84
CA LEU A 398 -8.34 -13.59 4.83
C LEU A 398 -7.09 -14.27 5.42
N ALA A 399 -6.32 -13.55 6.22
CA ALA A 399 -5.18 -14.12 6.93
C ALA A 399 -5.60 -15.28 7.84
N ALA A 400 -6.73 -15.12 8.55
CA ALA A 400 -7.29 -16.15 9.42
C ALA A 400 -7.91 -17.33 8.63
N TYR A 401 -8.46 -17.08 7.46
CA TYR A 401 -8.92 -18.15 6.55
C TYR A 401 -7.76 -19.06 6.14
N ASN A 402 -6.59 -18.46 5.89
CA ASN A 402 -5.38 -19.17 5.44
C ASN A 402 -4.60 -19.83 6.60
N LEU A 403 -4.38 -19.12 7.72
CA LEU A 403 -3.52 -19.56 8.83
C LEU A 403 -4.26 -20.10 10.06
N GLY A 404 -5.55 -19.84 10.14
CA GLY A 404 -6.33 -20.01 11.37
C GLY A 404 -6.40 -18.74 12.22
N PRO A 405 -7.58 -18.45 12.82
CA PRO A 405 -7.82 -17.18 13.51
C PRO A 405 -7.01 -17.00 14.80
N GLU A 406 -6.71 -18.07 15.53
CA GLU A 406 -5.94 -18.02 16.78
C GLU A 406 -4.50 -17.55 16.52
N ARG A 407 -3.87 -18.01 15.44
CA ARG A 407 -2.53 -17.55 15.02
C ARG A 407 -2.51 -16.07 14.69
N VAL A 408 -3.52 -15.59 13.96
CA VAL A 408 -3.63 -14.16 13.59
C VAL A 408 -3.85 -13.30 14.84
N GLN A 409 -4.62 -13.76 15.84
CA GLN A 409 -4.76 -13.06 17.12
C GLN A 409 -3.45 -12.99 17.90
N ALA A 410 -2.66 -14.08 17.90
CA ALA A 410 -1.32 -14.07 18.50
C ALA A 410 -0.39 -13.05 17.81
N MET A 411 -0.43 -12.98 16.48
CA MET A 411 0.33 -11.97 15.71
C MET A 411 -0.10 -10.54 16.05
N ARG A 412 -1.39 -10.27 16.22
CA ARG A 412 -1.90 -8.96 16.65
C ARG A 412 -1.38 -8.59 18.05
N THR A 413 -1.36 -9.56 18.96
CA THR A 413 -0.81 -9.36 20.31
C THR A 413 0.70 -9.03 20.26
N GLN A 414 1.45 -9.73 19.43
CA GLN A 414 2.87 -9.48 19.24
C GLN A 414 3.11 -8.12 18.58
N ALA A 415 2.34 -7.75 17.57
CA ALA A 415 2.40 -6.42 16.94
C ALA A 415 2.25 -5.29 17.97
N LYS A 416 1.28 -5.42 18.89
CA LYS A 416 1.10 -4.46 19.99
C LYS A 416 2.34 -4.37 20.88
N ARG A 417 2.99 -5.50 21.21
CA ARG A 417 4.23 -5.53 22.03
C ARG A 417 5.39 -4.85 21.31
N GLN A 418 5.47 -4.98 19.99
CA GLN A 418 6.48 -4.31 19.15
C GLN A 418 6.16 -2.82 18.91
N GLY A 419 5.00 -2.32 19.37
CA GLY A 419 4.56 -0.93 19.19
C GLY A 419 3.97 -0.67 17.79
N LEU A 420 3.58 -1.74 17.08
CA LEU A 420 2.81 -1.69 15.84
C LEU A 420 1.31 -1.58 16.13
N ASN A 421 0.52 -1.12 15.15
CA ASN A 421 -0.93 -1.05 15.28
C ASN A 421 -1.56 -2.45 15.15
N PRO A 422 -2.11 -3.04 16.24
CA PRO A 422 -2.71 -4.38 16.20
C PRO A 422 -4.06 -4.43 15.46
N ASN A 423 -4.62 -3.28 15.08
CA ASN A 423 -5.89 -3.17 14.37
C ASN A 423 -5.72 -2.91 12.87
N GLN A 424 -4.50 -2.97 12.37
CA GLN A 424 -4.15 -2.78 10.98
C GLN A 424 -3.29 -3.96 10.51
N TRP A 425 -3.75 -4.66 9.46
CA TRP A 425 -2.99 -5.74 8.84
C TRP A 425 -1.88 -5.18 7.98
N PHE A 426 -2.26 -4.34 6.98
CA PHE A 426 -1.31 -3.83 6.00
C PHE A 426 -0.24 -2.99 6.68
N PHE A 427 1.03 -3.33 6.41
CA PHE A 427 2.25 -2.68 6.89
C PHE A 427 2.47 -2.71 8.42
N GLN A 428 1.56 -3.32 9.19
CA GLN A 428 1.62 -3.42 10.64
C GLN A 428 1.68 -4.90 11.07
N VAL A 429 0.55 -5.58 11.22
CA VAL A 429 0.52 -6.98 11.68
C VAL A 429 1.17 -7.93 10.66
N GLU A 430 1.09 -7.64 9.37
CA GLU A 430 1.77 -8.43 8.33
C GLU A 430 3.29 -8.48 8.53
N ARG A 431 3.92 -7.48 9.17
CA ARG A 431 5.35 -7.50 9.51
C ARG A 431 5.67 -8.61 10.49
N VAL A 432 4.80 -8.81 11.49
CA VAL A 432 4.91 -9.93 12.43
C VAL A 432 4.71 -11.27 11.71
N ALA A 433 3.79 -11.32 10.74
CA ALA A 433 3.61 -12.50 9.92
C ALA A 433 4.85 -12.82 9.06
N MET A 434 5.47 -11.81 8.45
CA MET A 434 6.73 -11.95 7.71
C MET A 434 7.85 -12.53 8.59
N GLU A 435 7.96 -12.01 9.81
CA GLU A 435 8.96 -12.45 10.80
C GLU A 435 8.72 -13.91 11.24
N GLN A 436 7.47 -14.28 11.58
CA GLN A 436 7.15 -15.57 12.20
C GLN A 436 6.94 -16.72 11.21
N VAL A 437 6.29 -16.44 10.08
CA VAL A 437 5.85 -17.47 9.13
C VAL A 437 6.29 -17.20 7.68
N GLY A 438 6.98 -16.08 7.44
CA GLY A 438 7.46 -15.71 6.12
C GLY A 438 6.39 -15.05 5.25
N MET A 439 6.70 -14.94 3.95
CA MET A 439 5.90 -14.16 2.99
C MET A 439 4.60 -14.83 2.52
N GLY A 440 4.38 -16.11 2.83
CA GLY A 440 3.27 -16.88 2.25
C GLY A 440 1.90 -16.25 2.50
N VAL A 441 1.54 -16.03 3.77
CA VAL A 441 0.24 -15.41 4.13
C VAL A 441 0.16 -13.95 3.69
N VAL A 442 1.26 -13.21 3.76
CA VAL A 442 1.29 -11.81 3.33
C VAL A 442 1.00 -11.70 1.83
N SER A 443 1.68 -12.51 1.01
CA SER A 443 1.42 -12.60 -0.43
C SER A 443 0.00 -13.07 -0.74
N TYR A 444 -0.54 -14.00 0.07
CA TYR A 444 -1.92 -14.48 -0.07
C TYR A 444 -2.93 -13.35 0.13
N VAL A 445 -2.89 -12.64 1.27
CA VAL A 445 -3.80 -11.54 1.58
C VAL A 445 -3.68 -10.42 0.54
N ASN A 446 -2.44 -10.05 0.18
CA ASN A 446 -2.18 -9.01 -0.81
C ASN A 446 -2.70 -9.38 -2.21
N SER A 447 -2.57 -10.65 -2.61
CA SER A 447 -3.11 -11.10 -3.90
C SER A 447 -4.63 -11.00 -3.94
N VAL A 448 -5.34 -11.46 -2.88
CA VAL A 448 -6.80 -11.34 -2.80
C VAL A 448 -7.23 -9.88 -2.82
N ASN A 449 -6.55 -9.02 -2.06
CA ASN A 449 -6.84 -7.58 -2.05
C ASN A 449 -6.65 -6.94 -3.44
N LYS A 450 -5.60 -7.28 -4.17
CA LYS A 450 -5.38 -6.79 -5.54
C LYS A 450 -6.45 -7.27 -6.53
N TYR A 451 -6.91 -8.51 -6.41
CA TYR A 451 -8.03 -9.01 -7.22
C TYR A 451 -9.33 -8.29 -6.87
N TYR A 452 -9.59 -8.04 -5.57
CA TYR A 452 -10.72 -7.22 -5.17
C TYR A 452 -10.67 -5.83 -5.81
N LEU A 453 -9.54 -5.13 -5.71
CA LEU A 453 -9.35 -3.80 -6.29
C LEU A 453 -9.51 -3.80 -7.82
N ALA A 454 -9.04 -4.85 -8.50
CA ALA A 454 -9.23 -5.01 -9.93
C ALA A 454 -10.72 -5.19 -10.31
N TYR A 455 -11.47 -5.98 -9.54
CA TYR A 455 -12.91 -6.13 -9.73
C TYR A 455 -13.67 -4.85 -9.38
N ASP A 456 -13.28 -4.17 -8.31
CA ASP A 456 -13.92 -2.93 -7.86
C ASP A 456 -13.76 -1.80 -8.87
N GLN A 457 -12.60 -1.68 -9.51
CA GLN A 457 -12.36 -0.75 -10.60
C GLN A 457 -13.33 -0.97 -11.77
N GLU A 458 -13.71 -2.20 -12.03
CA GLU A 458 -14.64 -2.62 -13.08
C GLU A 458 -16.08 -2.87 -12.55
N ARG A 459 -16.39 -2.50 -11.32
CA ARG A 459 -17.68 -2.76 -10.65
C ARG A 459 -18.87 -2.32 -11.49
N SER A 460 -18.77 -1.14 -12.10
CA SER A 460 -19.85 -0.61 -12.94
C SER A 460 -20.18 -1.47 -14.17
N SER A 461 -19.20 -2.22 -14.66
CA SER A 461 -19.36 -3.16 -15.78
C SER A 461 -19.81 -4.56 -15.32
N LEU A 462 -19.60 -4.88 -14.04
CA LEU A 462 -19.96 -6.15 -13.43
C LEU A 462 -21.35 -6.14 -12.75
N GLU A 463 -21.86 -4.97 -12.38
CA GLU A 463 -23.13 -4.80 -11.67
C GLU A 463 -24.10 -3.94 -12.48
N SER A 464 -25.38 -4.32 -12.53
CA SER A 464 -26.42 -3.44 -13.07
C SER A 464 -26.66 -2.24 -12.13
N PRO A 465 -27.18 -1.10 -12.63
CA PRO A 465 -27.45 0.08 -11.81
C PRO A 465 -28.33 -0.20 -10.57
N SER A 466 -29.25 -1.17 -10.66
CA SER A 466 -30.14 -1.59 -9.57
C SER A 466 -29.47 -2.43 -8.49
N GLN A 467 -28.26 -2.94 -8.73
CA GLN A 467 -27.51 -3.82 -7.81
C GLN A 467 -26.42 -3.09 -7.02
N ARG A 468 -26.18 -1.80 -7.32
CA ARG A 468 -25.14 -1.00 -6.66
C ARG A 468 -25.55 -0.68 -5.22
N LYS A 469 -25.27 -1.58 -4.31
CA LYS A 469 -25.23 -1.25 -2.89
C LYS A 469 -23.88 -0.57 -2.60
N VAL A 470 -23.92 0.65 -2.07
CA VAL A 470 -22.72 1.34 -1.59
C VAL A 470 -22.21 0.58 -0.35
N VAL A 471 -21.34 -0.38 -0.55
CA VAL A 471 -20.53 -0.96 0.52
C VAL A 471 -19.18 -0.26 0.46
N SER A 472 -19.09 0.89 1.15
CA SER A 472 -17.82 1.60 1.29
C SER A 472 -16.89 0.78 2.19
N ARG A 473 -15.64 0.56 1.73
CA ARG A 473 -14.54 0.00 2.51
C ARG A 473 -13.74 1.09 3.27
N ASP A 474 -14.27 2.33 3.33
CA ASP A 474 -13.63 3.47 3.98
C ASP A 474 -13.43 3.28 5.49
#